data_08f9e8c3c9aaa0a79a8ff41c87012ba9
#
_entry.id   08f9e8c3c9aaa0a79a8ff41c87012ba9
#
_cell.length_a   1.000
_cell.length_b   1.000
_cell.length_c   1.000
_cell.angle_alpha   90.00
_cell.angle_beta   90.00
_cell.angle_gamma   90.00
#
_symmetry.space_group_name_H-M   'P 1'
#
loop_
_entity.id
_entity.type
_entity.pdbx_description
1 polymer ?
#
loop_
_entity_poly.entity_id
_entity_poly.type
_entity_poly.pdbx_seq_one_letter_code
_entity_poly.pdbx_strand_id
1 'polypeptide(L)'
;GSEMCIRDRMNIVVFYLIYDILKRENKLQEERIYRIQVKNQIGMYRSISENFDKQKKMTHEYKNQIMCIDSLIKKKKYDSLESFVNKISGQISKELDFICTNNVIVDAVLNTKYQEIRDKGIVFVFKINDLSSLNISDEDVVVIMSNLLNNAIEACEKCRGDKIIKLKIVIEDNNAIISVKNTYENAVIYENGEIQTTKILDTDEHGIGIKNIAETIRKYGGSYVIQNDEREFYFSIMIPLVKSDF
;
A
#
# COMPACT_ATOMS: atom_id res chain seq x y z
N GLY A 1 4.53 1.44 -68.30
CA GLY A 1 3.17 1.31 -67.70
C GLY A 1 2.98 0.05 -66.82
N SER A 2 3.72 -1.05 -67.08
CA SER A 2 3.50 -2.31 -66.37
C SER A 2 4.16 -2.37 -64.98
N GLU A 3 5.35 -1.78 -64.81
CA GLU A 3 6.07 -1.81 -63.53
C GLU A 3 5.41 -0.97 -62.42
N MET A 4 4.80 0.16 -62.78
CA MET A 4 4.05 1.00 -61.86
C MET A 4 2.79 0.29 -61.32
N CYS A 5 2.10 -0.47 -62.15
CA CYS A 5 0.91 -1.25 -61.78
C CYS A 5 1.25 -2.43 -60.84
N ILE A 6 2.42 -3.06 -60.98
CA ILE A 6 2.88 -4.15 -60.09
C ILE A 6 3.24 -3.60 -58.72
N ARG A 7 3.95 -2.47 -58.66
CA ARG A 7 4.33 -1.82 -57.40
C ARG A 7 3.11 -1.36 -56.60
N ASP A 8 2.08 -0.81 -57.24
CA ASP A 8 0.85 -0.39 -56.59
C ASP A 8 0.06 -1.57 -56.04
N ARG A 9 -0.03 -2.69 -56.76
CA ARG A 9 -0.63 -3.93 -56.27
C ARG A 9 0.14 -4.51 -55.08
N MET A 10 1.48 -4.49 -55.10
CA MET A 10 2.31 -4.92 -53.98
C MET A 10 2.07 -4.05 -52.74
N ASN A 11 1.96 -2.73 -52.88
CA ASN A 11 1.68 -1.82 -51.78
C ASN A 11 0.30 -2.09 -51.13
N ILE A 12 -0.71 -2.37 -51.94
CA ILE A 12 -2.04 -2.73 -51.43
C ILE A 12 -2.02 -4.03 -50.61
N VAL A 13 -1.30 -5.04 -51.12
CA VAL A 13 -1.16 -6.32 -50.38
C VAL A 13 -0.40 -6.13 -49.08
N VAL A 14 0.71 -5.38 -49.10
CA VAL A 14 1.47 -5.07 -47.85
C VAL A 14 0.60 -4.30 -46.88
N PHE A 15 -0.15 -3.29 -47.33
CA PHE A 15 -1.07 -2.54 -46.49
C PHE A 15 -2.14 -3.43 -45.85
N TYR A 16 -2.73 -4.33 -46.61
CA TYR A 16 -3.70 -5.29 -46.12
C TYR A 16 -3.12 -6.25 -45.08
N LEU A 17 -1.91 -6.75 -45.30
CA LEU A 17 -1.21 -7.61 -44.35
C LEU A 17 -0.89 -6.87 -43.03
N ILE A 18 -0.39 -5.63 -43.11
CA ILE A 18 -0.13 -4.81 -41.94
C ILE A 18 -1.44 -4.57 -41.16
N TYR A 19 -2.53 -4.23 -41.87
CA TYR A 19 -3.84 -4.04 -41.26
C TYR A 19 -4.35 -5.30 -40.54
N ASP A 20 -4.22 -6.48 -41.17
CA ASP A 20 -4.64 -7.76 -40.57
C ASP A 20 -3.78 -8.10 -39.33
N ILE A 21 -2.47 -7.87 -39.39
CA ILE A 21 -1.55 -8.05 -38.23
C ILE A 21 -1.94 -7.15 -37.09
N LEU A 22 -2.14 -5.84 -37.31
CA LEU A 22 -2.54 -4.87 -36.28
C LEU A 22 -3.90 -5.22 -35.67
N LYS A 23 -4.85 -5.65 -36.50
CA LYS A 23 -6.17 -6.09 -36.02
C LYS A 23 -6.09 -7.33 -35.12
N ARG A 24 -5.24 -8.30 -35.47
CA ARG A 24 -5.00 -9.49 -34.64
C ARG A 24 -4.29 -9.14 -33.34
N GLU A 25 -3.32 -8.23 -33.39
CA GLU A 25 -2.60 -7.78 -32.20
C GLU A 25 -3.51 -7.05 -31.22
N ASN A 26 -4.36 -6.14 -31.71
CA ASN A 26 -5.37 -5.47 -30.89
C ASN A 26 -6.32 -6.47 -30.22
N LYS A 27 -6.80 -7.47 -30.97
CA LYS A 27 -7.67 -8.50 -30.41
C LYS A 27 -7.01 -9.32 -29.33
N LEU A 28 -5.73 -9.66 -29.51
CA LEU A 28 -4.94 -10.38 -28.49
C LEU A 28 -4.74 -9.52 -27.24
N GLN A 29 -4.54 -8.21 -27.39
CA GLN A 29 -4.43 -7.26 -26.28
C GLN A 29 -5.74 -7.17 -25.49
N GLU A 30 -6.88 -7.05 -26.19
CA GLU A 30 -8.21 -7.05 -25.54
C GLU A 30 -8.44 -8.35 -24.74
N GLU A 31 -8.13 -9.51 -25.32
CA GLU A 31 -8.25 -10.78 -24.63
C GLU A 31 -7.35 -10.88 -23.41
N ARG A 32 -6.12 -10.33 -23.45
CA ARG A 32 -5.22 -10.28 -22.31
C ARG A 32 -5.77 -9.39 -21.20
N ILE A 33 -6.23 -8.19 -21.53
CA ILE A 33 -6.85 -7.27 -20.59
C ILE A 33 -8.06 -7.92 -19.91
N TYR A 34 -8.93 -8.53 -20.69
CA TYR A 34 -10.11 -9.25 -20.17
C TYR A 34 -9.73 -10.37 -19.20
N ARG A 35 -8.72 -11.20 -19.55
CA ARG A 35 -8.22 -12.26 -18.66
C ARG A 35 -7.67 -11.72 -17.35
N ILE A 36 -6.93 -10.60 -17.38
CA ILE A 36 -6.41 -9.93 -16.20
C ILE A 36 -7.56 -9.43 -15.32
N GLN A 37 -8.57 -8.79 -15.90
CA GLN A 37 -9.76 -8.32 -15.17
C GLN A 37 -10.51 -9.46 -14.49
N VAL A 38 -10.76 -10.56 -15.21
CA VAL A 38 -11.42 -11.75 -14.64
C VAL A 38 -10.58 -12.35 -13.51
N LYS A 39 -9.26 -12.44 -13.67
CA LYS A 39 -8.38 -12.94 -12.63
C LYS A 39 -8.42 -12.07 -11.36
N ASN A 40 -8.42 -10.75 -11.54
CA ASN A 40 -8.51 -9.80 -10.43
C ASN A 40 -9.87 -9.91 -9.71
N GLN A 41 -10.97 -10.02 -10.46
CA GLN A 41 -12.29 -10.24 -9.88
C GLN A 41 -12.36 -11.54 -9.06
N ILE A 42 -11.83 -12.64 -9.58
CA ILE A 42 -11.78 -13.91 -8.85
C ILE A 42 -10.95 -13.77 -7.57
N GLY A 43 -9.80 -13.06 -7.63
CA GLY A 43 -8.98 -12.77 -6.45
C GLY A 43 -9.76 -11.98 -5.40
N MET A 44 -10.47 -10.94 -5.82
CA MET A 44 -11.32 -10.13 -4.95
C MET A 44 -12.44 -10.96 -4.30
N TYR A 45 -13.17 -11.80 -5.07
CA TYR A 45 -14.19 -12.66 -4.51
C TYR A 45 -13.65 -13.67 -3.50
N ARG A 46 -12.46 -14.23 -3.74
CA ARG A 46 -11.79 -15.11 -2.78
C ARG A 46 -11.47 -14.38 -1.48
N SER A 47 -10.89 -13.19 -1.57
CA SER A 47 -10.57 -12.37 -0.39
C SER A 47 -11.82 -12.01 0.41
N ILE A 48 -12.92 -11.66 -0.27
CA ILE A 48 -14.21 -11.40 0.37
C ILE A 48 -14.72 -12.65 1.09
N SER A 49 -14.68 -13.82 0.43
CA SER A 49 -15.10 -15.09 1.03
C SER A 49 -14.29 -15.45 2.27
N GLU A 50 -12.97 -15.30 2.20
CA GLU A 50 -12.08 -15.55 3.35
C GLU A 50 -12.36 -14.60 4.52
N ASN A 51 -12.64 -13.33 4.23
CA ASN A 51 -13.05 -12.36 5.24
C ASN A 51 -14.40 -12.70 5.87
N PHE A 52 -15.37 -13.15 5.09
CA PHE A 52 -16.66 -13.63 5.61
C PHE A 52 -16.50 -14.83 6.54
N ASP A 53 -15.65 -15.79 6.17
CA ASP A 53 -15.38 -16.96 7.01
C ASP A 53 -14.69 -16.59 8.31
N LYS A 54 -13.76 -15.63 8.28
CA LYS A 54 -13.13 -15.06 9.47
C LYS A 54 -14.16 -14.37 10.38
N GLN A 55 -15.00 -13.50 9.81
CA GLN A 55 -16.08 -12.83 10.56
C GLN A 55 -17.04 -13.83 11.20
N LYS A 56 -17.43 -14.87 10.46
CA LYS A 56 -18.32 -15.90 10.99
C LYS A 56 -17.69 -16.64 12.18
N LYS A 57 -16.40 -16.97 12.10
CA LYS A 57 -15.66 -17.59 13.21
C LYS A 57 -15.59 -16.64 14.42
N MET A 58 -15.24 -15.36 14.23
CA MET A 58 -15.18 -14.37 15.29
C MET A 58 -16.56 -14.18 15.97
N THR A 59 -17.62 -14.07 15.18
CA THR A 59 -19.00 -13.96 15.70
C THR A 59 -19.37 -15.17 16.55
N HIS A 60 -18.98 -16.37 16.13
CA HIS A 60 -19.23 -17.61 16.89
C HIS A 60 -18.43 -17.63 18.20
N GLU A 61 -17.21 -17.16 18.17
CA GLU A 61 -16.35 -17.06 19.35
C GLU A 61 -16.88 -16.04 20.35
N TYR A 62 -17.26 -14.85 19.91
CA TYR A 62 -17.92 -13.84 20.77
C TYR A 62 -19.22 -14.36 21.40
N LYS A 63 -20.05 -15.05 20.62
CA LYS A 63 -21.26 -15.68 21.15
C LYS A 63 -20.94 -16.65 22.27
N ASN A 64 -19.92 -17.51 22.09
CA ASN A 64 -19.48 -18.47 23.11
C ASN A 64 -18.93 -17.77 24.37
N GLN A 65 -18.17 -16.70 24.19
CA GLN A 65 -17.64 -15.90 25.29
C GLN A 65 -18.77 -15.26 26.10
N ILE A 66 -19.78 -14.67 25.45
CA ILE A 66 -20.97 -14.10 26.11
C ILE A 66 -21.76 -15.19 26.85
N MET A 67 -21.94 -16.35 26.24
CA MET A 67 -22.64 -17.47 26.91
C MET A 67 -21.87 -17.97 28.14
N CYS A 68 -20.54 -17.97 28.12
CA CYS A 68 -19.70 -18.31 29.26
C CYS A 68 -19.87 -17.29 30.39
N ILE A 69 -19.83 -16.00 30.07
CA ILE A 69 -20.06 -14.90 31.03
C ILE A 69 -21.45 -15.04 31.68
N ASP A 70 -22.52 -15.21 30.90
CA ASP A 70 -23.88 -15.41 31.39
C ASP A 70 -23.98 -16.62 32.35
N SER A 71 -23.36 -17.73 31.98
CA SER A 71 -23.31 -18.94 32.83
C SER A 71 -22.60 -18.70 34.17
N LEU A 72 -21.46 -17.98 34.14
CA LEU A 72 -20.71 -17.67 35.38
C LEU A 72 -21.49 -16.72 36.31
N ILE A 73 -22.19 -15.72 35.74
CA ILE A 73 -23.07 -14.84 36.46
C ILE A 73 -24.23 -15.60 37.13
N LYS A 74 -24.95 -16.46 36.38
CA LYS A 74 -26.06 -17.27 36.87
C LYS A 74 -25.63 -18.21 38.00
N LYS A 75 -24.41 -18.73 37.91
CA LYS A 75 -23.82 -19.59 38.93
C LYS A 75 -23.18 -18.83 40.11
N LYS A 76 -23.21 -17.48 40.12
CA LYS A 76 -22.59 -16.59 41.10
C LYS A 76 -21.09 -16.87 41.34
N LYS A 77 -20.37 -17.33 40.31
CA LYS A 77 -18.91 -17.63 40.35
C LYS A 77 -18.12 -16.38 39.96
N TYR A 78 -18.09 -15.37 40.85
CA TYR A 78 -17.51 -14.05 40.55
C TYR A 78 -16.00 -14.09 40.36
N ASP A 79 -15.24 -14.88 41.14
CA ASP A 79 -13.78 -15.00 41.01
C ASP A 79 -13.40 -15.60 39.62
N SER A 80 -14.18 -16.61 39.17
CA SER A 80 -13.99 -17.21 37.86
C SER A 80 -14.40 -16.25 36.74
N LEU A 81 -15.42 -15.43 36.97
CA LEU A 81 -15.84 -14.41 36.01
C LEU A 81 -14.76 -13.35 35.82
N GLU A 82 -14.21 -12.83 36.94
CA GLU A 82 -13.14 -11.82 36.90
C GLU A 82 -11.91 -12.34 36.15
N SER A 83 -11.48 -13.57 36.46
CA SER A 83 -10.37 -14.21 35.76
C SER A 83 -10.64 -14.38 34.26
N PHE A 84 -11.87 -14.76 33.88
CA PHE A 84 -12.26 -14.96 32.50
C PHE A 84 -12.33 -13.65 31.73
N VAL A 85 -12.90 -12.57 32.32
CA VAL A 85 -12.95 -11.24 31.73
C VAL A 85 -11.54 -10.67 31.54
N ASN A 86 -10.67 -10.80 32.55
CA ASN A 86 -9.27 -10.37 32.44
C ASN A 86 -8.51 -11.10 31.32
N LYS A 87 -8.77 -12.40 31.13
CA LYS A 87 -8.21 -13.18 30.03
C LYS A 87 -8.68 -12.67 28.65
N ILE A 88 -9.99 -12.41 28.51
CA ILE A 88 -10.56 -11.87 27.26
C ILE A 88 -10.02 -10.47 27.00
N SER A 89 -10.00 -9.61 28.00
CA SER A 89 -9.47 -8.24 27.88
C SER A 89 -8.00 -8.24 27.47
N GLY A 90 -7.20 -9.16 28.01
CA GLY A 90 -5.80 -9.33 27.62
C GLY A 90 -5.62 -9.89 26.18
N GLN A 91 -6.55 -10.70 25.70
CA GLN A 91 -6.56 -11.14 24.29
C GLN A 91 -6.99 -10.00 23.36
N ILE A 92 -8.05 -9.29 23.69
CA ILE A 92 -8.54 -8.11 22.94
C ILE A 92 -7.46 -7.03 22.89
N SER A 93 -6.71 -6.79 23.97
CA SER A 93 -5.60 -5.82 23.97
C SER A 93 -4.46 -6.22 23.02
N LYS A 94 -4.24 -7.52 22.79
CA LYS A 94 -3.26 -8.00 21.80
C LYS A 94 -3.79 -7.95 20.37
N GLU A 95 -5.11 -8.00 20.18
CA GLU A 95 -5.78 -7.86 18.88
C GLU A 95 -6.08 -6.38 18.55
N LEU A 96 -6.08 -5.49 19.55
CA LEU A 96 -6.32 -4.05 19.42
C LEU A 96 -5.06 -3.23 19.03
N ASP A 97 -3.99 -3.86 18.62
CA ASP A 97 -2.90 -3.20 17.89
C ASP A 97 -3.34 -2.79 16.46
N PHE A 98 -4.64 -2.57 16.25
CA PHE A 98 -5.17 -2.07 15.00
C PHE A 98 -5.07 -0.53 14.97
N ILE A 99 -4.35 -0.05 13.97
CA ILE A 99 -4.29 1.38 13.66
C ILE A 99 -5.65 1.76 13.05
N CYS A 100 -6.33 2.73 13.66
CA CYS A 100 -7.60 3.27 13.19
C CYS A 100 -7.43 4.79 12.98
N THR A 101 -7.57 5.23 11.74
CA THR A 101 -7.35 6.63 11.34
C THR A 101 -8.60 7.31 10.81
N ASN A 102 -9.75 6.64 10.85
CA ASN A 102 -11.01 7.03 10.20
C ASN A 102 -10.93 7.08 8.66
N ASN A 103 -9.91 6.45 8.06
CA ASN A 103 -9.80 6.23 6.63
C ASN A 103 -9.54 4.73 6.37
N VAL A 104 -10.53 4.06 5.79
CA VAL A 104 -10.54 2.58 5.64
C VAL A 104 -9.35 2.07 4.84
N ILE A 105 -8.91 2.79 3.82
CA ILE A 105 -7.81 2.37 2.95
C ILE A 105 -6.46 2.56 3.64
N VAL A 106 -6.27 3.70 4.31
CA VAL A 106 -5.07 3.94 5.12
C VAL A 106 -4.97 2.89 6.22
N ASP A 107 -6.07 2.60 6.91
CA ASP A 107 -6.14 1.57 7.96
C ASP A 107 -5.74 0.18 7.41
N ALA A 108 -6.27 -0.20 6.25
CA ALA A 108 -5.96 -1.48 5.62
C ALA A 108 -4.47 -1.61 5.27
N VAL A 109 -3.89 -0.58 4.64
CA VAL A 109 -2.46 -0.57 4.27
C VAL A 109 -1.58 -0.58 5.51
N LEU A 110 -1.88 0.29 6.49
CA LEU A 110 -1.07 0.41 7.72
C LEU A 110 -1.09 -0.86 8.55
N ASN A 111 -2.26 -1.47 8.75
CA ASN A 111 -2.38 -2.70 9.53
C ASN A 111 -1.65 -3.87 8.86
N THR A 112 -1.73 -3.97 7.53
CA THR A 112 -0.96 -4.98 6.77
C THR A 112 0.54 -4.77 6.95
N LYS A 113 1.02 -3.52 6.80
CA LYS A 113 2.44 -3.19 6.93
C LYS A 113 2.94 -3.28 8.36
N TYR A 114 2.11 -2.95 9.35
CA TYR A 114 2.44 -3.11 10.77
C TYR A 114 2.76 -4.56 11.13
N GLN A 115 1.96 -5.51 10.65
CA GLN A 115 2.23 -6.93 10.85
C GLN A 115 3.57 -7.35 10.21
N GLU A 116 3.83 -6.93 8.96
CA GLU A 116 5.08 -7.19 8.28
C GLU A 116 6.29 -6.61 9.03
N ILE A 117 6.20 -5.36 9.48
CA ILE A 117 7.25 -4.66 10.24
C ILE A 117 7.55 -5.39 11.55
N ARG A 118 6.50 -5.81 12.27
CA ARG A 118 6.62 -6.54 13.54
C ARG A 118 7.30 -7.89 13.34
N ASP A 119 6.91 -8.64 12.32
CA ASP A 119 7.48 -9.97 12.04
C ASP A 119 8.97 -9.90 11.67
N LYS A 120 9.41 -8.76 11.13
CA LYS A 120 10.82 -8.47 10.82
C LYS A 120 11.62 -7.88 11.98
N GLY A 121 11.00 -7.72 13.14
CA GLY A 121 11.65 -7.17 14.34
C GLY A 121 12.04 -5.69 14.21
N ILE A 122 11.33 -4.93 13.39
CA ILE A 122 11.53 -3.50 13.19
C ILE A 122 10.66 -2.74 14.19
N VAL A 123 11.22 -1.76 14.88
CA VAL A 123 10.46 -0.86 15.77
C VAL A 123 9.69 0.15 14.93
N PHE A 124 8.37 0.15 15.06
CA PHE A 124 7.49 1.06 14.33
C PHE A 124 6.87 2.08 15.28
N VAL A 125 7.20 3.35 15.07
CA VAL A 125 6.64 4.48 15.82
C VAL A 125 5.78 5.30 14.88
N PHE A 126 4.54 5.59 15.25
CA PHE A 126 3.66 6.37 14.39
C PHE A 126 2.92 7.46 15.15
N LYS A 127 2.66 8.58 14.46
CA LYS A 127 1.79 9.67 14.89
C LYS A 127 0.82 9.97 13.75
N ILE A 128 -0.45 9.64 13.94
CA ILE A 128 -1.48 9.79 12.91
C ILE A 128 -2.67 10.51 13.54
N ASN A 129 -3.13 11.57 12.87
CA ASN A 129 -4.36 12.27 13.25
C ASN A 129 -5.57 11.63 12.55
N ASP A 130 -6.76 12.19 12.80
CA ASP A 130 -7.97 11.83 12.07
C ASP A 130 -7.79 12.13 10.56
N LEU A 131 -8.02 11.12 9.71
CA LEU A 131 -7.86 11.21 8.27
C LEU A 131 -9.20 11.14 7.51
N SER A 132 -10.32 11.33 8.19
CA SER A 132 -11.65 11.32 7.57
C SER A 132 -11.82 12.38 6.47
N SER A 133 -11.06 13.48 6.54
CA SER A 133 -11.06 14.55 5.55
C SER A 133 -9.98 14.40 4.46
N LEU A 134 -9.28 13.26 4.41
CA LEU A 134 -8.26 13.01 3.37
C LEU A 134 -8.93 12.83 2.01
N ASN A 135 -8.79 13.82 1.14
CA ASN A 135 -9.39 13.83 -0.20
C ASN A 135 -8.38 13.41 -1.29
N ILE A 136 -7.92 12.17 -1.17
CA ILE A 136 -7.01 11.51 -2.14
C ILE A 136 -7.72 10.22 -2.57
N SER A 137 -7.61 9.83 -3.85
CA SER A 137 -8.24 8.57 -4.30
C SER A 137 -7.64 7.35 -3.60
N ASP A 138 -8.44 6.31 -3.42
CA ASP A 138 -8.04 5.08 -2.74
C ASP A 138 -6.81 4.44 -3.39
N GLU A 139 -6.76 4.40 -4.73
CA GLU A 139 -5.64 3.87 -5.49
C GLU A 139 -4.36 4.67 -5.24
N ASP A 140 -4.45 6.00 -5.22
CA ASP A 140 -3.31 6.88 -5.02
C ASP A 140 -2.80 6.81 -3.57
N VAL A 141 -3.68 6.66 -2.59
CA VAL A 141 -3.31 6.37 -1.18
C VAL A 141 -2.52 5.06 -1.10
N VAL A 142 -3.01 4.00 -1.74
CA VAL A 142 -2.29 2.70 -1.76
C VAL A 142 -0.93 2.84 -2.40
N VAL A 143 -0.82 3.54 -3.54
CA VAL A 143 0.46 3.77 -4.22
C VAL A 143 1.44 4.52 -3.34
N ILE A 144 1.03 5.64 -2.74
CA ILE A 144 1.90 6.46 -1.88
C ILE A 144 2.35 5.66 -0.65
N MET A 145 1.41 5.13 0.11
CA MET A 145 1.69 4.48 1.39
C MET A 145 2.50 3.20 1.23
N SER A 146 2.15 2.36 0.25
CA SER A 146 2.86 1.10 0.02
C SER A 146 4.29 1.35 -0.43
N ASN A 147 4.54 2.28 -1.35
CA ASN A 147 5.89 2.59 -1.79
C ASN A 147 6.76 3.19 -0.68
N LEU A 148 6.20 4.13 0.12
CA LEU A 148 6.92 4.73 1.25
C LEU A 148 7.33 3.67 2.28
N LEU A 149 6.38 2.84 2.71
CA LEU A 149 6.61 1.84 3.74
C LEU A 149 7.48 0.68 3.24
N ASN A 150 7.32 0.23 2.00
CA ASN A 150 8.19 -0.79 1.41
C ASN A 150 9.64 -0.31 1.38
N ASN A 151 9.88 0.92 0.91
CA ASN A 151 11.23 1.49 0.88
C ASN A 151 11.85 1.55 2.29
N ALA A 152 11.08 1.98 3.29
CA ALA A 152 11.52 2.05 4.67
C ALA A 152 11.83 0.67 5.27
N ILE A 153 10.96 -0.33 5.02
CA ILE A 153 11.14 -1.71 5.49
C ILE A 153 12.41 -2.31 4.86
N GLU A 154 12.56 -2.21 3.55
CA GLU A 154 13.72 -2.73 2.84
C GLU A 154 15.05 -2.09 3.29
N ALA A 155 15.03 -0.80 3.57
CA ALA A 155 16.21 -0.10 4.10
C ALA A 155 16.57 -0.61 5.51
N CYS A 156 15.58 -0.73 6.41
CA CYS A 156 15.77 -1.25 7.74
C CYS A 156 16.22 -2.71 7.77
N GLU A 157 15.74 -3.56 6.84
CA GLU A 157 16.16 -4.96 6.77
C GLU A 157 17.66 -5.11 6.54
N LYS A 158 18.26 -4.21 5.79
CA LYS A 158 19.69 -4.19 5.49
C LYS A 158 20.56 -3.67 6.64
N CYS A 159 19.95 -3.01 7.63
CA CYS A 159 20.67 -2.51 8.80
C CYS A 159 21.09 -3.66 9.72
N ARG A 160 22.33 -3.56 10.24
CA ARG A 160 22.86 -4.46 11.29
C ARG A 160 22.57 -3.94 12.69
N GLY A 161 22.36 -2.63 12.83
CA GLY A 161 22.05 -1.95 14.07
C GLY A 161 20.55 -1.82 14.33
N ASP A 162 20.18 -0.72 14.96
CA ASP A 162 18.77 -0.44 15.29
C ASP A 162 17.93 -0.30 14.02
N LYS A 163 16.78 -0.98 14.01
CA LYS A 163 15.82 -0.96 12.91
C LYS A 163 14.59 -0.21 13.35
N ILE A 164 14.47 1.04 12.94
CA ILE A 164 13.40 1.94 13.39
C ILE A 164 12.76 2.61 12.19
N ILE A 165 11.41 2.55 12.13
CA ILE A 165 10.60 3.31 11.18
C ILE A 165 9.70 4.24 11.99
N LYS A 166 9.71 5.54 11.65
CA LYS A 166 8.82 6.56 12.22
C LYS A 166 7.92 7.09 11.12
N LEU A 167 6.62 6.92 11.28
CA LEU A 167 5.59 7.42 10.36
C LEU A 167 4.82 8.58 11.02
N LYS A 168 4.66 9.67 10.30
CA LYS A 168 3.78 10.77 10.69
C LYS A 168 2.78 11.02 9.55
N ILE A 169 1.48 11.01 9.85
CA ILE A 169 0.43 11.43 8.92
C ILE A 169 -0.46 12.41 9.66
N VAL A 170 -0.48 13.65 9.22
CA VAL A 170 -1.26 14.71 9.85
C VAL A 170 -1.92 15.57 8.78
N ILE A 171 -3.09 16.11 9.15
CA ILE A 171 -3.76 17.14 8.36
C ILE A 171 -3.61 18.44 9.12
N GLU A 172 -2.87 19.39 8.56
CA GLU A 172 -2.58 20.70 9.15
C GLU A 172 -2.73 21.76 8.06
N ASP A 173 -3.36 22.88 8.37
CA ASP A 173 -3.54 24.04 7.46
C ASP A 173 -4.02 23.64 6.06
N ASN A 174 -4.99 22.74 6.02
CA ASN A 174 -5.58 22.24 4.77
C ASN A 174 -4.62 21.46 3.86
N ASN A 175 -3.54 20.93 4.45
CA ASN A 175 -2.58 20.07 3.78
C ASN A 175 -2.50 18.73 4.48
N ALA A 176 -2.44 17.65 3.72
CA ALA A 176 -2.04 16.35 4.21
C ALA A 176 -0.52 16.24 4.19
N ILE A 177 0.10 15.99 5.33
CA ILE A 177 1.53 15.80 5.46
C ILE A 177 1.77 14.34 5.82
N ILE A 178 2.46 13.62 4.94
CA ILE A 178 2.85 12.22 5.12
C ILE A 178 4.37 12.17 5.16
N SER A 179 4.94 11.74 6.27
CA SER A 179 6.39 11.63 6.38
C SER A 179 6.82 10.29 6.97
N VAL A 180 7.84 9.71 6.39
CA VAL A 180 8.49 8.49 6.85
C VAL A 180 9.95 8.79 7.13
N LYS A 181 10.42 8.38 8.29
CA LYS A 181 11.84 8.43 8.68
C LYS A 181 12.26 7.02 9.09
N ASN A 182 13.34 6.52 8.52
CA ASN A 182 13.81 5.17 8.80
C ASN A 182 15.33 5.12 8.96
N THR A 183 15.81 4.16 9.72
CA THR A 183 17.23 3.84 9.77
C THR A 183 17.70 3.19 8.47
N TYR A 184 18.93 3.47 8.05
CA TYR A 184 19.60 2.82 6.91
C TYR A 184 21.12 2.78 7.11
N GLU A 185 21.81 1.89 6.42
CA GLU A 185 23.28 1.72 6.54
C GLU A 185 24.03 1.94 5.22
N ASN A 186 23.35 2.11 4.08
CA ASN A 186 23.98 2.27 2.79
C ASN A 186 24.02 3.74 2.36
N ALA A 187 25.13 4.18 1.78
CA ALA A 187 25.24 5.52 1.22
C ALA A 187 24.17 5.72 0.12
N VAL A 188 23.41 6.80 0.22
CA VAL A 188 22.52 7.26 -0.86
C VAL A 188 23.39 7.92 -1.91
N ILE A 189 23.39 7.41 -3.13
CA ILE A 189 24.15 7.96 -4.24
C ILE A 189 23.28 8.99 -4.96
N TYR A 190 23.79 10.19 -5.10
CA TYR A 190 23.16 11.26 -5.89
C TYR A 190 23.89 11.38 -7.23
N GLU A 191 23.18 11.36 -8.31
CA GLU A 191 23.69 11.66 -9.65
C GLU A 191 22.77 12.70 -10.31
N ASN A 192 23.34 13.82 -10.77
CA ASN A 192 22.60 14.94 -11.38
C ASN A 192 21.49 15.56 -10.50
N GLY A 193 21.60 15.46 -9.17
CA GLY A 193 20.59 15.98 -8.24
C GLY A 193 19.39 15.04 -8.02
N GLU A 194 19.39 13.87 -8.63
CA GLU A 194 18.42 12.80 -8.38
C GLU A 194 19.04 11.68 -7.55
N ILE A 195 18.22 11.09 -6.66
CA ILE A 195 18.66 9.95 -5.84
C ILE A 195 18.78 8.73 -6.76
N GLN A 196 20.01 8.24 -6.92
CA GLN A 196 20.24 6.94 -7.52
C GLN A 196 20.08 5.86 -6.45
N THR A 197 19.25 4.88 -6.74
CA THR A 197 19.09 3.74 -5.85
C THR A 197 20.34 2.86 -5.94
N THR A 198 20.92 2.45 -4.81
CA THR A 198 22.08 1.56 -4.71
C THR A 198 21.86 0.15 -5.28
N LYS A 199 20.75 -0.09 -5.95
CA LYS A 199 20.38 -1.38 -6.55
C LYS A 199 20.80 -1.48 -8.01
N ILE A 200 22.11 -1.31 -8.29
CA ILE A 200 22.71 -1.38 -9.65
C ILE A 200 22.71 -2.82 -10.22
N LEU A 201 22.28 -3.83 -9.50
CA LEU A 201 22.39 -5.23 -9.94
C LEU A 201 21.08 -5.95 -10.31
N ASP A 202 19.90 -5.32 -10.14
CA ASP A 202 18.63 -5.89 -10.62
C ASP A 202 17.82 -4.83 -11.34
N THR A 203 17.90 -4.92 -12.65
CA THR A 203 17.66 -3.87 -13.63
C THR A 203 16.21 -3.61 -13.96
N ASP A 204 15.17 -3.76 -13.24
CA ASP A 204 13.86 -3.33 -13.76
C ASP A 204 12.80 -2.88 -12.76
N GLU A 205 12.98 -3.01 -11.41
CA GLU A 205 11.87 -2.68 -10.52
C GLU A 205 12.09 -1.55 -9.50
N HIS A 206 13.30 -1.02 -9.29
CA HIS A 206 13.62 -0.29 -8.06
C HIS A 206 13.84 1.24 -8.14
N GLY A 207 13.83 1.84 -9.32
CA GLY A 207 13.70 3.30 -9.52
C GLY A 207 12.23 3.76 -9.56
N ILE A 208 11.31 2.82 -9.63
CA ILE A 208 9.90 3.03 -9.94
C ILE A 208 9.12 3.60 -8.73
N GLY A 209 9.47 3.20 -7.50
CA GLY A 209 8.70 3.56 -6.31
C GLY A 209 8.66 5.07 -6.02
N ILE A 210 9.82 5.73 -6.00
CA ILE A 210 9.90 7.20 -5.76
C ILE A 210 9.28 7.96 -6.93
N LYS A 211 9.51 7.50 -8.17
CA LYS A 211 8.91 8.08 -9.36
C LYS A 211 7.39 7.98 -9.33
N ASN A 212 6.84 6.82 -8.97
CA ASN A 212 5.40 6.62 -8.83
C ASN A 212 4.81 7.55 -7.76
N ILE A 213 5.48 7.71 -6.62
CA ILE A 213 5.06 8.66 -5.59
C ILE A 213 5.05 10.08 -6.17
N ALA A 214 6.14 10.52 -6.81
CA ALA A 214 6.27 11.86 -7.38
C ALA A 214 5.21 12.15 -8.45
N GLU A 215 4.92 11.19 -9.32
CA GLU A 215 3.86 11.31 -10.33
C GLU A 215 2.47 11.38 -9.69
N THR A 216 2.23 10.57 -8.65
CA THR A 216 0.96 10.54 -7.96
C THR A 216 0.68 11.84 -7.23
N ILE A 217 1.63 12.38 -6.46
CA ILE A 217 1.41 13.63 -5.71
C ILE A 217 1.27 14.85 -6.60
N ARG A 218 1.88 14.85 -7.82
CA ARG A 218 1.71 15.93 -8.81
C ARG A 218 0.25 16.09 -9.24
N LYS A 219 -0.54 15.01 -9.29
CA LYS A 219 -1.98 15.07 -9.63
C LYS A 219 -2.76 15.97 -8.68
N TYR A 220 -2.26 16.11 -7.44
CA TYR A 220 -2.88 16.89 -6.37
C TYR A 220 -2.18 18.23 -6.11
N GLY A 221 -1.22 18.64 -6.97
CA GLY A 221 -0.41 19.84 -6.75
C GLY A 221 0.51 19.73 -5.53
N GLY A 222 0.80 18.51 -5.10
CA GLY A 222 1.65 18.24 -3.95
C GLY A 222 3.14 18.39 -4.23
N SER A 223 3.92 18.44 -3.17
CA SER A 223 5.38 18.49 -3.19
C SER A 223 5.98 17.48 -2.23
N TYR A 224 7.26 17.19 -2.38
CA TYR A 224 7.98 16.30 -1.48
C TYR A 224 9.39 16.80 -1.20
N VAL A 225 9.93 16.36 -0.07
CA VAL A 225 11.32 16.62 0.36
C VAL A 225 11.93 15.30 0.78
N ILE A 226 13.15 15.06 0.33
CA ILE A 226 13.97 13.92 0.76
C ILE A 226 15.23 14.46 1.41
N GLN A 227 15.53 13.94 2.59
CA GLN A 227 16.73 14.26 3.35
C GLN A 227 17.33 12.97 3.89
N ASN A 228 18.63 12.92 3.99
CA ASN A 228 19.34 11.82 4.62
C ASN A 228 20.54 12.34 5.38
N ASP A 229 20.86 11.67 6.47
CA ASP A 229 22.12 11.80 7.18
C ASP A 229 22.88 10.46 7.15
N GLU A 230 23.87 10.25 8.01
CA GLU A 230 24.68 9.03 8.02
C GLU A 230 23.89 7.76 8.43
N ARG A 231 22.74 7.90 9.10
CA ARG A 231 22.00 6.79 9.71
C ARG A 231 20.49 6.80 9.44
N GLU A 232 19.94 7.95 9.08
CA GLU A 232 18.48 8.10 8.94
C GLU A 232 18.14 8.69 7.57
N PHE A 233 17.15 8.10 6.93
CA PHE A 233 16.54 8.58 5.69
C PHE A 233 15.17 9.15 6.01
N TYR A 234 14.87 10.33 5.50
CA TYR A 234 13.63 11.05 5.72
C TYR A 234 12.99 11.41 4.39
N PHE A 235 11.73 11.02 4.21
CA PHE A 235 10.91 11.36 3.08
C PHE A 235 9.61 12.00 3.58
N SER A 236 9.34 13.22 3.18
CA SER A 236 8.11 13.95 3.54
C SER A 236 7.38 14.41 2.29
N ILE A 237 6.07 14.22 2.29
CA ILE A 237 5.13 14.60 1.24
C ILE A 237 4.15 15.61 1.84
N MET A 238 3.82 16.64 1.08
CA MET A 238 2.75 17.57 1.39
C MET A 238 1.77 17.62 0.21
N ILE A 239 0.50 17.37 0.49
CA ILE A 239 -0.59 17.36 -0.51
C ILE A 239 -1.65 18.36 -0.06
N PRO A 240 -1.94 19.41 -0.85
CA PRO A 240 -3.07 20.31 -0.59
C PRO A 240 -4.40 19.56 -0.68
N LEU A 241 -5.28 19.76 0.30
CA LEU A 241 -6.60 19.11 0.36
C LEU A 241 -7.69 19.92 -0.34
N VAL A 242 -7.41 21.18 -0.66
CA VAL A 242 -8.27 22.04 -1.49
C VAL A 242 -7.71 22.00 -2.90
N LYS A 243 -8.53 21.65 -3.87
CA LYS A 243 -8.21 21.94 -5.26
C LYS A 243 -8.11 23.47 -5.37
N SER A 244 -6.91 23.98 -5.70
CA SER A 244 -6.82 25.31 -6.25
C SER A 244 -7.59 25.28 -7.57
N ASP A 245 -8.75 25.93 -7.62
CA ASP A 245 -9.42 26.23 -8.89
C ASP A 245 -8.48 27.18 -9.67
N PHE A 246 -7.71 26.58 -10.58
CA PHE A 246 -7.01 27.29 -11.65
C PHE A 246 -7.55 26.85 -12.98
#